data_dd59b154cb9285828806d111a533699b
#
_entry.id   dd59b154cb9285828806d111a533699b
#
_cell.length_a   1.000
_cell.length_b   1.000
_cell.length_c   1.000
_cell.angle_alpha   90.00
_cell.angle_beta   90.00
_cell.angle_gamma   90.00
#
_symmetry.space_group_name_H-M   'P 1'
#
loop_
_entity.id
_entity.type
_entity.pdbx_description
1 polymer ?
#
loop_
_entity_poly.entity_id
_entity_poly.type
_entity_poly.pdbx_seq_one_letter_code
_entity_poly.pdbx_strand_id
1 'polypeptide(L)'
;MSRLSRLTAIVGAAAVALGALAVAAPAQQATAAPDAPDASVGKVLGYFAEWGVYQRNYHVKNIDTSGSANKLTHINYSFGNVTNGGCAIGDAEAATSKFYDAAGSVDGVADSWDNGALRGNFNQLKKLKVKHPNLKVLWSFGGWTWSGGFGEAAKNPAKFAESCYNLVNDPRWAGVFDGIDIDWEYPNACGLSCDTSGAAAIKNLAQALREKFGSKLVTAAITADGTDGGKIDAADYGGASQYFDWYNVMTYDYFGAWAAQGPTAPHSPLNDYAGIPTAGFHSDAAIQKLKSKGVPAGKLLLGIGFYGRGWTGVTQDATTGTATGAAQGTYEAGIEDYKILKTTCPATGTVAGTAYAKCGNNWWSYDTPATIGGKVAYAKNQGLGGAFFWELSGDTTDGELITALAK
;
A
#
# COMPACT_ATOMS: atom_id res chain seq x y z
N MET A 1 -25.50 59.95 -56.30
CA MET A 1 -26.44 59.88 -57.40
C MET A 1 -27.48 58.83 -57.03
N SER A 2 -28.66 59.33 -56.86
CA SER A 2 -29.99 58.89 -57.35
C SER A 2 -30.55 57.65 -56.70
N ARG A 3 -31.50 57.80 -55.77
CA ARG A 3 -33.00 57.95 -55.90
C ARG A 3 -33.62 56.67 -56.44
N LEU A 4 -34.69 56.13 -56.01
CA LEU A 4 -35.99 56.47 -55.42
C LEU A 4 -36.73 55.13 -55.14
N SER A 5 -37.46 54.96 -54.17
CA SER A 5 -38.81 55.40 -53.71
C SER A 5 -39.90 54.33 -53.88
N ARG A 6 -40.63 54.12 -52.81
CA ARG A 6 -42.14 53.93 -52.66
C ARG A 6 -42.74 52.59 -53.13
N LEU A 7 -43.70 51.98 -52.51
CA LEU A 7 -44.94 52.45 -51.86
C LEU A 7 -45.59 51.34 -51.04
N THR A 8 -46.29 51.73 -50.09
CA THR A 8 -47.32 51.20 -49.19
C THR A 8 -48.43 50.33 -49.80
N ALA A 9 -48.87 49.33 -49.06
CA ALA A 9 -50.29 48.98 -48.97
C ALA A 9 -50.64 48.35 -47.64
N ILE A 10 -51.59 48.96 -46.95
CA ILE A 10 -52.23 48.52 -45.71
C ILE A 10 -53.46 47.69 -46.08
N VAL A 11 -53.56 46.49 -45.47
CA VAL A 11 -54.90 45.82 -45.36
C VAL A 11 -54.99 45.25 -43.98
N GLY A 12 -55.94 45.75 -43.20
CA GLY A 12 -56.21 45.24 -41.86
C GLY A 12 -57.10 43.99 -41.91
N ALA A 13 -56.90 43.11 -40.99
CA ALA A 13 -57.85 42.09 -40.63
C ALA A 13 -57.81 41.80 -39.14
N ALA A 14 -58.97 41.74 -38.53
CA ALA A 14 -59.22 41.64 -37.10
C ALA A 14 -58.70 40.35 -36.46
N ALA A 15 -58.11 40.52 -35.30
CA ALA A 15 -57.68 39.40 -34.46
C ALA A 15 -58.80 38.94 -33.53
N VAL A 16 -59.17 37.67 -33.63
CA VAL A 16 -59.94 36.96 -32.60
C VAL A 16 -58.95 36.37 -31.58
N ALA A 17 -59.00 36.82 -30.34
CA ALA A 17 -58.26 36.28 -29.26
C ALA A 17 -58.92 35.01 -28.73
N LEU A 18 -58.31 33.85 -28.96
CA LEU A 18 -58.57 32.63 -28.21
C LEU A 18 -57.55 32.50 -27.10
N GLY A 19 -57.96 32.66 -25.84
CA GLY A 19 -57.16 32.43 -24.65
C GLY A 19 -56.92 30.92 -24.48
N ALA A 20 -55.66 30.53 -24.63
CA ALA A 20 -55.23 29.20 -24.24
C ALA A 20 -54.74 29.28 -22.77
N LEU A 21 -55.51 28.69 -21.86
CA LEU A 21 -55.03 28.40 -20.48
C LEU A 21 -53.92 27.35 -20.57
N ALA A 22 -52.69 27.79 -20.37
CA ALA A 22 -51.58 26.89 -20.14
C ALA A 22 -51.68 26.32 -18.73
N VAL A 23 -52.07 25.05 -18.59
CA VAL A 23 -51.96 24.29 -17.36
C VAL A 23 -50.48 23.96 -17.18
N ALA A 24 -49.81 24.58 -16.21
CA ALA A 24 -48.45 24.23 -15.81
C ALA A 24 -48.46 22.82 -15.18
N ALA A 25 -47.87 21.86 -15.85
CA ALA A 25 -47.59 20.55 -15.25
C ALA A 25 -46.59 20.73 -14.08
N PRO A 26 -46.78 20.06 -12.92
CA PRO A 26 -45.83 20.13 -11.84
C PRO A 26 -44.50 19.52 -12.30
N ALA A 27 -43.41 20.26 -12.07
CA ALA A 27 -42.05 19.74 -12.26
C ALA A 27 -41.88 18.49 -11.39
N GLN A 28 -41.76 17.31 -12.00
CA GLN A 28 -41.30 16.13 -11.28
C GLN A 28 -39.85 16.39 -10.81
N GLN A 29 -39.69 16.50 -9.48
CA GLN A 29 -38.39 16.39 -8.86
C GLN A 29 -37.85 15.02 -9.26
N ALA A 30 -36.75 15.01 -10.01
CA ALA A 30 -35.98 13.82 -10.24
C ALA A 30 -35.47 13.35 -8.85
N THR A 31 -36.05 12.28 -8.33
CA THR A 31 -35.47 11.57 -7.20
C THR A 31 -34.08 11.11 -7.65
N ALA A 32 -33.05 11.59 -6.98
CA ALA A 32 -31.69 11.06 -7.15
C ALA A 32 -31.78 9.54 -7.02
N ALA A 33 -31.26 8.84 -8.01
CA ALA A 33 -31.09 7.39 -7.91
C ALA A 33 -30.30 7.10 -6.62
N PRO A 34 -30.65 6.06 -5.85
CA PRO A 34 -29.86 5.68 -4.72
C PRO A 34 -28.42 5.44 -5.22
N ASP A 35 -27.45 6.05 -4.54
CA ASP A 35 -26.03 5.85 -4.83
C ASP A 35 -25.78 4.35 -4.94
N ALA A 36 -25.24 3.91 -6.07
CA ALA A 36 -24.78 2.54 -6.21
C ALA A 36 -23.79 2.28 -5.05
N PRO A 37 -23.85 1.11 -4.39
CA PRO A 37 -22.94 0.83 -3.29
C PRO A 37 -21.53 1.07 -3.80
N ASP A 38 -20.78 1.90 -3.08
CA ASP A 38 -19.41 2.28 -3.41
C ASP A 38 -18.59 1.00 -3.57
N ALA A 39 -18.17 0.68 -4.81
CA ALA A 39 -17.45 -0.54 -5.08
C ALA A 39 -16.16 -0.50 -4.25
N SER A 40 -15.88 -1.55 -3.47
CA SER A 40 -14.67 -1.64 -2.67
C SER A 40 -13.42 -1.40 -3.53
N VAL A 41 -12.33 -0.93 -2.92
CA VAL A 41 -11.07 -0.66 -3.63
C VAL A 41 -10.46 -1.90 -4.33
N GLY A 42 -11.06 -3.07 -4.16
CA GLY A 42 -10.56 -4.35 -4.66
C GLY A 42 -9.78 -5.09 -3.55
N LYS A 43 -8.50 -5.39 -3.78
CA LYS A 43 -7.68 -6.03 -2.75
C LYS A 43 -7.33 -5.04 -1.65
N VAL A 44 -7.49 -5.46 -0.41
CA VAL A 44 -7.00 -4.79 0.81
C VAL A 44 -5.98 -5.71 1.45
N LEU A 45 -4.71 -5.34 1.36
CA LEU A 45 -3.61 -6.16 1.82
C LEU A 45 -2.83 -5.43 2.92
N GLY A 46 -2.60 -6.11 4.05
CA GLY A 46 -1.79 -5.58 5.14
C GLY A 46 -0.53 -6.41 5.38
N TYR A 47 0.59 -5.74 5.64
CA TYR A 47 1.79 -6.41 6.12
C TYR A 47 1.71 -6.64 7.62
N PHE A 48 2.05 -7.87 8.06
CA PHE A 48 2.24 -8.22 9.46
C PHE A 48 3.73 -8.41 9.72
N ALA A 49 4.32 -7.51 10.51
CA ALA A 49 5.72 -7.59 10.91
C ALA A 49 5.90 -8.65 12.02
N GLU A 50 6.66 -9.72 11.74
CA GLU A 50 6.82 -10.84 12.68
C GLU A 50 7.42 -10.42 14.03
N TRP A 51 8.32 -9.41 14.01
CA TRP A 51 8.94 -8.86 15.23
C TRP A 51 8.01 -7.95 16.04
N GLY A 52 6.83 -7.63 15.51
CA GLY A 52 5.81 -6.86 16.24
C GLY A 52 5.36 -7.52 17.54
N VAL A 53 5.53 -8.83 17.66
CA VAL A 53 5.21 -9.61 18.87
C VAL A 53 6.10 -9.31 20.07
N TYR A 54 7.21 -8.60 19.87
CA TYR A 54 8.15 -8.19 20.93
C TYR A 54 7.81 -6.79 21.46
N GLN A 55 8.63 -5.81 21.14
CA GLN A 55 8.53 -4.47 21.70
C GLN A 55 7.19 -3.76 21.39
N ARG A 56 6.59 -4.03 20.22
CA ARG A 56 5.29 -3.45 19.83
C ARG A 56 4.10 -4.15 20.53
N ASN A 57 4.31 -5.34 21.06
CA ASN A 57 3.27 -6.18 21.66
C ASN A 57 2.04 -6.33 20.74
N TYR A 58 2.30 -6.44 19.42
CA TYR A 58 1.28 -6.62 18.41
C TYR A 58 1.31 -8.07 17.90
N HIS A 59 0.25 -8.79 18.13
CA HIS A 59 0.11 -10.22 17.86
C HIS A 59 -0.93 -10.46 16.77
N VAL A 60 -0.92 -11.64 16.16
CA VAL A 60 -1.93 -12.03 15.14
C VAL A 60 -3.35 -11.88 15.68
N LYS A 61 -3.58 -12.14 16.97
CA LYS A 61 -4.87 -11.91 17.63
C LYS A 61 -5.38 -10.47 17.50
N ASN A 62 -4.46 -9.47 17.48
CA ASN A 62 -4.86 -8.06 17.35
C ASN A 62 -5.52 -7.77 16.00
N ILE A 63 -5.19 -8.53 14.94
CA ILE A 63 -5.85 -8.39 13.62
C ILE A 63 -7.33 -8.75 13.71
N ASP A 64 -7.66 -9.75 14.52
CA ASP A 64 -9.05 -10.16 14.78
C ASP A 64 -9.78 -9.17 15.69
N THR A 65 -9.17 -8.84 16.84
CA THR A 65 -9.81 -8.01 17.87
C THR A 65 -10.01 -6.55 17.45
N SER A 66 -9.18 -6.01 16.56
CA SER A 66 -9.37 -4.69 15.96
C SER A 66 -10.46 -4.65 14.87
N GLY A 67 -10.98 -5.83 14.47
CA GLY A 67 -11.88 -5.94 13.33
C GLY A 67 -11.21 -5.81 11.97
N SER A 68 -9.87 -5.71 11.92
CA SER A 68 -9.11 -5.60 10.66
C SER A 68 -9.25 -6.83 9.79
N ALA A 69 -9.33 -8.03 10.40
CA ALA A 69 -9.49 -9.29 9.67
C ALA A 69 -10.73 -9.33 8.76
N ASN A 70 -11.81 -8.62 9.13
CA ASN A 70 -13.03 -8.54 8.33
C ASN A 70 -12.91 -7.60 7.12
N LYS A 71 -11.86 -6.79 7.07
CA LYS A 71 -11.61 -5.80 6.02
C LYS A 71 -10.50 -6.23 5.09
N LEU A 72 -9.58 -7.07 5.58
CA LEU A 72 -8.47 -7.61 4.82
C LEU A 72 -8.93 -8.67 3.82
N THR A 73 -8.39 -8.62 2.61
CA THR A 73 -8.43 -9.74 1.67
C THR A 73 -7.17 -10.60 1.79
N HIS A 74 -6.03 -9.96 2.10
CA HIS A 74 -4.72 -10.60 2.16
C HIS A 74 -3.88 -10.07 3.32
N ILE A 75 -3.00 -10.93 3.83
CA ILE A 75 -1.91 -10.58 4.75
C ILE A 75 -0.60 -11.03 4.11
N ASN A 76 0.39 -10.15 4.08
CA ASN A 76 1.78 -10.51 3.85
C ASN A 76 2.47 -10.66 5.21
N TYR A 77 2.87 -11.88 5.55
CA TYR A 77 3.68 -12.16 6.73
C TYR A 77 5.14 -11.79 6.42
N SER A 78 5.72 -10.86 7.11
CA SER A 78 7.04 -10.29 6.86
C SER A 78 7.96 -10.41 8.08
N PHE A 79 9.20 -10.93 7.89
CA PHE A 79 9.75 -11.41 6.64
C PHE A 79 10.40 -12.78 6.81
N GLY A 80 10.38 -13.56 5.74
CA GLY A 80 11.39 -14.58 5.53
C GLY A 80 12.68 -13.97 4.98
N ASN A 81 13.81 -14.62 5.20
CA ASN A 81 15.11 -14.18 4.72
C ASN A 81 15.47 -14.85 3.37
N VAL A 82 16.37 -14.22 2.63
CA VAL A 82 16.97 -14.77 1.41
C VAL A 82 18.47 -14.94 1.65
N THR A 83 18.91 -16.20 1.77
CA THR A 83 20.31 -16.52 2.05
C THR A 83 20.78 -17.72 1.23
N ASN A 84 22.04 -17.77 0.84
CA ASN A 84 22.64 -18.88 0.10
C ASN A 84 21.86 -19.23 -1.18
N GLY A 85 21.25 -18.24 -1.81
CA GLY A 85 20.46 -18.39 -3.03
C GLY A 85 19.10 -19.07 -2.82
N GLY A 86 18.54 -19.08 -1.60
CA GLY A 86 17.26 -19.67 -1.26
C GLY A 86 16.47 -18.90 -0.20
N CYS A 87 15.24 -19.34 0.04
CA CYS A 87 14.39 -18.83 1.10
C CYS A 87 14.70 -19.49 2.45
N ALA A 88 14.65 -18.72 3.53
CA ALA A 88 14.85 -19.18 4.90
C ALA A 88 13.83 -18.52 5.85
N ILE A 89 13.58 -19.16 7.00
CA ILE A 89 12.80 -18.55 8.09
C ILE A 89 13.58 -17.33 8.60
N GLY A 90 12.87 -16.23 8.86
CA GLY A 90 13.45 -15.04 9.46
C GLY A 90 13.70 -15.24 10.95
N ASP A 91 12.67 -15.00 11.74
CA ASP A 91 12.70 -15.24 13.20
C ASP A 91 11.92 -16.52 13.54
N ALA A 92 12.66 -17.60 13.75
CA ALA A 92 12.07 -18.92 14.06
C ALA A 92 11.30 -18.93 15.39
N GLU A 93 11.72 -18.11 16.37
CA GLU A 93 10.99 -18.01 17.64
C GLU A 93 9.63 -17.37 17.44
N ALA A 94 9.55 -16.21 16.81
CA ALA A 94 8.29 -15.56 16.51
C ALA A 94 7.41 -16.39 15.56
N ALA A 95 8.03 -16.96 14.52
CA ALA A 95 7.31 -17.68 13.46
C ALA A 95 6.66 -18.97 13.95
N THR A 96 7.41 -19.85 14.65
CA THR A 96 6.99 -21.24 14.87
C THR A 96 7.09 -21.74 16.31
N SER A 97 7.75 -21.01 17.23
CA SER A 97 8.11 -21.54 18.55
C SER A 97 7.43 -20.82 19.71
N LYS A 98 7.18 -19.52 19.59
CA LYS A 98 6.57 -18.71 20.66
C LYS A 98 5.22 -19.30 21.09
N PHE A 99 5.13 -19.61 22.40
CA PHE A 99 3.91 -20.17 22.96
C PHE A 99 2.85 -19.09 23.21
N TYR A 100 1.63 -19.34 22.79
CA TYR A 100 0.48 -18.52 23.11
C TYR A 100 -0.46 -19.28 24.06
N ASP A 101 -0.74 -18.68 25.21
CA ASP A 101 -1.79 -19.15 26.11
C ASP A 101 -3.20 -18.89 25.54
N ALA A 102 -4.23 -19.33 26.24
CA ALA A 102 -5.61 -19.12 25.80
C ALA A 102 -5.96 -17.63 25.64
N ALA A 103 -5.44 -16.75 26.50
CA ALA A 103 -5.70 -15.32 26.45
C ALA A 103 -5.01 -14.66 25.26
N GLY A 104 -3.81 -15.11 24.89
CA GLY A 104 -3.04 -14.61 23.74
C GLY A 104 -3.43 -15.22 22.41
N SER A 105 -4.16 -16.36 22.40
CA SER A 105 -4.51 -17.07 21.19
C SER A 105 -5.72 -16.48 20.47
N VAL A 106 -5.75 -16.55 19.14
CA VAL A 106 -6.84 -16.05 18.27
C VAL A 106 -8.17 -16.72 18.60
N ASP A 107 -8.17 -18.03 18.84
CA ASP A 107 -9.37 -18.84 19.09
C ASP A 107 -9.68 -19.06 20.59
N GLY A 108 -8.87 -18.50 21.47
CA GLY A 108 -9.02 -18.69 22.91
C GLY A 108 -8.52 -20.05 23.41
N VAL A 109 -7.84 -20.85 22.58
CA VAL A 109 -7.25 -22.14 22.94
C VAL A 109 -5.73 -22.01 22.98
N ALA A 110 -5.11 -22.39 24.09
CA ALA A 110 -3.67 -22.36 24.24
C ALA A 110 -2.96 -23.30 23.24
N ASP A 111 -1.74 -22.93 22.87
CA ASP A 111 -0.86 -23.80 22.10
C ASP A 111 -0.52 -25.08 22.88
N SER A 112 -0.16 -26.17 22.17
CA SER A 112 0.30 -27.41 22.78
C SER A 112 1.82 -27.43 22.95
N TRP A 113 2.28 -28.07 24.03
CA TRP A 113 3.69 -28.42 24.24
C TRP A 113 4.04 -29.79 23.64
N ASP A 114 3.10 -30.47 23.00
CA ASP A 114 3.35 -31.77 22.37
C ASP A 114 4.46 -31.65 21.33
N ASN A 115 5.24 -32.71 21.18
CA ASN A 115 6.32 -32.75 20.23
C ASN A 115 5.79 -32.60 18.79
N GLY A 116 6.32 -31.65 18.04
CA GLY A 116 5.91 -31.35 16.66
C GLY A 116 4.66 -30.46 16.55
N ALA A 117 4.05 -30.03 17.66
CA ALA A 117 2.96 -29.07 17.61
C ALA A 117 3.43 -27.71 17.05
N LEU A 118 2.68 -27.18 16.08
CA LEU A 118 2.92 -25.84 15.54
C LEU A 118 2.53 -24.78 16.57
N ARG A 119 3.40 -23.82 16.80
CA ARG A 119 3.20 -22.64 17.66
C ARG A 119 3.52 -21.36 16.89
N GLY A 120 3.71 -20.28 17.61
CA GLY A 120 4.13 -18.99 17.06
C GLY A 120 3.08 -18.34 16.16
N ASN A 121 3.54 -17.35 15.42
CA ASN A 121 2.69 -16.61 14.48
C ASN A 121 2.03 -17.51 13.44
N PHE A 122 2.70 -18.57 13.00
CA PHE A 122 2.13 -19.47 11.98
C PHE A 122 0.91 -20.22 12.50
N ASN A 123 0.95 -20.72 13.76
CA ASN A 123 -0.24 -21.33 14.35
C ASN A 123 -1.36 -20.31 14.55
N GLN A 124 -1.04 -19.10 14.99
CA GLN A 124 -2.03 -18.05 15.17
C GLN A 124 -2.65 -17.60 13.83
N LEU A 125 -1.87 -17.51 12.75
CA LEU A 125 -2.38 -17.25 11.39
C LEU A 125 -3.28 -18.40 10.89
N LYS A 126 -2.94 -19.65 11.19
CA LYS A 126 -3.78 -20.80 10.87
C LYS A 126 -5.14 -20.70 11.56
N LYS A 127 -5.15 -20.36 12.84
CA LYS A 127 -6.37 -20.11 13.63
C LYS A 127 -7.17 -18.91 13.09
N LEU A 128 -6.49 -17.84 12.69
CA LEU A 128 -7.12 -16.67 12.09
C LEU A 128 -7.83 -17.03 10.78
N LYS A 129 -7.20 -17.83 9.91
CA LYS A 129 -7.81 -18.30 8.64
C LYS A 129 -9.02 -19.21 8.87
N VAL A 130 -9.04 -20.01 9.94
CA VAL A 130 -10.24 -20.79 10.31
C VAL A 130 -11.40 -19.87 10.65
N LYS A 131 -11.13 -18.80 11.38
CA LYS A 131 -12.12 -17.79 11.77
C LYS A 131 -12.56 -16.90 10.61
N HIS A 132 -11.63 -16.62 9.67
CA HIS A 132 -11.81 -15.77 8.49
C HIS A 132 -11.42 -16.53 7.21
N PRO A 133 -12.26 -17.46 6.70
CA PRO A 133 -11.87 -18.42 5.66
C PRO A 133 -11.57 -17.80 4.29
N ASN A 134 -12.02 -16.57 4.05
CA ASN A 134 -11.73 -15.84 2.81
C ASN A 134 -10.36 -15.14 2.84
N LEU A 135 -9.76 -15.00 4.03
CA LEU A 135 -8.48 -14.33 4.20
C LEU A 135 -7.35 -15.18 3.61
N LYS A 136 -6.52 -14.58 2.77
CA LYS A 136 -5.32 -15.20 2.20
C LYS A 136 -4.07 -14.70 2.91
N VAL A 137 -3.11 -15.59 3.09
CA VAL A 137 -1.83 -15.24 3.71
C VAL A 137 -0.68 -15.62 2.77
N LEU A 138 0.17 -14.66 2.46
CA LEU A 138 1.41 -14.88 1.71
C LEU A 138 2.61 -14.72 2.65
N TRP A 139 3.67 -15.48 2.39
CA TRP A 139 4.93 -15.27 3.07
C TRP A 139 5.81 -14.34 2.23
N SER A 140 6.13 -13.16 2.76
CA SER A 140 6.99 -12.18 2.12
C SER A 140 8.45 -12.41 2.49
N PHE A 141 9.34 -12.37 1.50
CA PHE A 141 10.77 -12.61 1.66
C PHE A 141 11.56 -11.39 1.22
N GLY A 142 12.52 -11.00 2.03
CA GLY A 142 13.42 -9.87 1.79
C GLY A 142 13.13 -8.68 2.69
N GLY A 143 12.63 -7.60 2.14
CA GLY A 143 12.48 -6.32 2.81
C GLY A 143 13.80 -5.55 2.88
N TRP A 144 13.78 -4.38 3.51
CA TRP A 144 14.92 -3.46 3.53
C TRP A 144 16.23 -4.09 4.00
N THR A 145 16.18 -4.93 5.06
CA THR A 145 17.37 -5.50 5.68
C THR A 145 17.82 -6.83 5.11
N TRP A 146 16.94 -7.57 4.42
CA TRP A 146 17.22 -8.94 3.95
C TRP A 146 17.16 -9.11 2.43
N SER A 147 17.24 -8.00 1.69
CA SER A 147 17.32 -8.02 0.22
C SER A 147 18.69 -8.36 -0.35
N GLY A 148 19.74 -8.33 0.46
CA GLY A 148 21.12 -8.59 0.02
C GLY A 148 21.35 -9.99 -0.57
N GLY A 149 20.51 -10.98 -0.23
CA GLY A 149 20.60 -12.35 -0.76
C GLY A 149 20.02 -12.55 -2.16
N PHE A 150 19.23 -11.63 -2.69
CA PHE A 150 18.58 -11.78 -3.98
C PHE A 150 19.55 -11.79 -5.17
N GLY A 151 20.66 -11.05 -5.09
CA GLY A 151 21.70 -11.08 -6.13
C GLY A 151 22.27 -12.48 -6.34
N GLU A 152 22.45 -13.27 -5.26
CA GLU A 152 22.86 -14.68 -5.36
C GLU A 152 21.70 -15.55 -5.86
N ALA A 153 20.49 -15.34 -5.39
CA ALA A 153 19.29 -16.04 -5.86
C ALA A 153 19.07 -15.88 -7.37
N ALA A 154 19.30 -14.67 -7.88
CA ALA A 154 19.15 -14.33 -9.31
C ALA A 154 20.12 -15.11 -10.23
N LYS A 155 21.23 -15.62 -9.71
CA LYS A 155 22.16 -16.46 -10.48
C LYS A 155 21.58 -17.85 -10.80
N ASN A 156 20.64 -18.34 -9.99
CA ASN A 156 19.96 -19.62 -10.20
C ASN A 156 18.49 -19.53 -9.78
N PRO A 157 17.63 -18.89 -10.60
CA PRO A 157 16.22 -18.68 -10.27
C PRO A 157 15.44 -19.95 -9.98
N ALA A 158 15.74 -21.05 -10.68
CA ALA A 158 15.07 -22.34 -10.48
C ALA A 158 15.36 -22.94 -9.08
N LYS A 159 16.62 -22.88 -8.64
CA LYS A 159 17.02 -23.32 -7.28
C LYS A 159 16.35 -22.44 -6.22
N PHE A 160 16.31 -21.13 -6.44
CA PHE A 160 15.63 -20.20 -5.55
C PHE A 160 14.15 -20.55 -5.43
N ALA A 161 13.45 -20.68 -6.56
CA ALA A 161 12.02 -21.00 -6.59
C ALA A 161 11.71 -22.32 -5.91
N GLU A 162 12.55 -23.35 -6.10
CA GLU A 162 12.40 -24.65 -5.43
C GLU A 162 12.57 -24.54 -3.92
N SER A 163 13.60 -23.83 -3.47
CA SER A 163 13.85 -23.57 -2.03
C SER A 163 12.66 -22.87 -1.39
N CYS A 164 12.16 -21.80 -2.01
CA CYS A 164 11.01 -21.04 -1.49
C CYS A 164 9.73 -21.87 -1.49
N TYR A 165 9.48 -22.65 -2.56
CA TYR A 165 8.30 -23.50 -2.63
C TYR A 165 8.31 -24.56 -1.52
N ASN A 166 9.44 -25.21 -1.30
CA ASN A 166 9.57 -26.22 -0.26
C ASN A 166 9.38 -25.63 1.14
N LEU A 167 9.87 -24.42 1.39
CA LEU A 167 9.72 -23.75 2.67
C LEU A 167 8.27 -23.28 2.89
N VAL A 168 7.67 -22.60 1.91
CA VAL A 168 6.29 -22.07 2.01
C VAL A 168 5.25 -23.20 2.15
N ASN A 169 5.51 -24.34 1.52
CA ASN A 169 4.62 -25.50 1.55
C ASN A 169 5.07 -26.62 2.50
N ASP A 170 5.95 -26.32 3.44
CA ASP A 170 6.39 -27.30 4.43
C ASP A 170 5.18 -27.89 5.19
N PRO A 171 5.05 -29.20 5.32
CA PRO A 171 3.92 -29.83 5.99
C PRO A 171 3.74 -29.42 7.45
N ARG A 172 4.79 -28.95 8.12
CA ARG A 172 4.70 -28.46 9.51
C ARG A 172 3.74 -27.29 9.69
N TRP A 173 3.58 -26.45 8.66
CA TRP A 173 2.61 -25.34 8.66
C TRP A 173 1.65 -25.37 7.48
N ALA A 174 1.29 -26.58 7.07
CA ALA A 174 0.30 -26.77 6.01
C ALA A 174 -1.00 -25.99 6.28
N GLY A 175 -1.49 -25.32 5.26
CA GLY A 175 -2.72 -24.50 5.31
C GLY A 175 -2.53 -23.07 5.82
N VAL A 176 -1.32 -22.66 6.19
CA VAL A 176 -1.05 -21.26 6.58
C VAL A 176 -0.93 -20.37 5.35
N PHE A 177 -0.03 -20.71 4.41
CA PHE A 177 0.30 -19.84 3.28
C PHE A 177 -0.41 -20.23 1.98
N ASP A 178 -0.97 -19.22 1.31
CA ASP A 178 -1.62 -19.33 0.00
C ASP A 178 -0.68 -18.97 -1.15
N GLY A 179 0.53 -18.48 -0.84
CA GLY A 179 1.51 -18.07 -1.83
C GLY A 179 2.73 -17.40 -1.22
N ILE A 180 3.47 -16.74 -2.09
CA ILE A 180 4.72 -16.06 -1.79
C ILE A 180 4.67 -14.60 -2.26
N ASP A 181 5.29 -13.71 -1.50
CA ASP A 181 5.57 -12.33 -1.87
C ASP A 181 7.08 -12.10 -1.90
N ILE A 182 7.59 -11.35 -2.85
CA ILE A 182 9.00 -11.01 -3.00
C ILE A 182 9.17 -9.51 -2.75
N ASP A 183 9.91 -9.18 -1.73
CA ASP A 183 10.24 -7.80 -1.38
C ASP A 183 11.74 -7.57 -1.60
N TRP A 184 12.10 -7.38 -2.88
CA TRP A 184 13.49 -7.13 -3.28
C TRP A 184 13.77 -5.64 -3.41
N GLU A 185 14.57 -5.10 -2.51
CA GLU A 185 14.91 -3.69 -2.44
C GLU A 185 16.40 -3.43 -2.73
N TYR A 186 16.81 -3.32 -4.03
CA TYR A 186 16.01 -3.33 -5.25
C TYR A 186 16.72 -4.11 -6.37
N PRO A 187 15.99 -4.76 -7.30
CA PRO A 187 16.62 -5.46 -8.42
C PRO A 187 17.34 -4.45 -9.33
N ASN A 188 18.62 -4.75 -9.63
CA ASN A 188 19.51 -3.93 -10.47
C ASN A 188 19.63 -2.45 -10.02
N ALA A 189 19.47 -2.19 -8.73
CA ALA A 189 19.54 -0.85 -8.16
C ALA A 189 20.02 -0.90 -6.70
N CYS A 190 20.24 0.28 -6.10
CA CYS A 190 20.66 0.39 -4.72
C CYS A 190 19.46 0.57 -3.78
N GLY A 191 19.42 -0.25 -2.73
CA GLY A 191 18.70 -0.05 -1.49
C GLY A 191 19.69 0.12 -0.36
N LEU A 192 19.57 -0.69 0.71
CA LEU A 192 20.59 -0.78 1.77
C LEU A 192 21.89 -1.35 1.21
N SER A 193 21.82 -2.25 0.24
CA SER A 193 22.93 -2.71 -0.59
C SER A 193 22.57 -2.52 -2.07
N CYS A 194 23.60 -2.42 -2.91
CA CYS A 194 23.40 -2.33 -4.36
C CYS A 194 23.38 -3.71 -5.00
N ASP A 195 22.41 -3.93 -5.89
CA ASP A 195 22.34 -5.12 -6.75
C ASP A 195 22.76 -4.79 -8.18
N THR A 196 23.47 -5.71 -8.82
CA THR A 196 23.99 -5.60 -10.19
C THR A 196 23.61 -6.80 -11.04
N SER A 197 22.53 -7.51 -10.69
CA SER A 197 22.08 -8.73 -11.39
C SER A 197 21.55 -8.46 -12.81
N GLY A 198 21.33 -7.19 -13.17
CA GLY A 198 20.82 -6.77 -14.45
C GLY A 198 19.29 -6.67 -14.51
N ALA A 199 18.80 -5.92 -15.50
CA ALA A 199 17.37 -5.58 -15.59
C ALA A 199 16.43 -6.80 -15.70
N ALA A 200 16.89 -7.90 -16.30
CA ALA A 200 16.09 -9.12 -16.49
C ALA A 200 15.97 -9.98 -15.23
N ALA A 201 16.74 -9.70 -14.17
CA ALA A 201 16.83 -10.58 -13.00
C ALA A 201 15.47 -10.80 -12.32
N ILE A 202 14.71 -9.73 -12.09
CA ILE A 202 13.38 -9.83 -11.47
C ILE A 202 12.40 -10.64 -12.33
N LYS A 203 12.44 -10.50 -13.66
CA LYS A 203 11.61 -11.26 -14.57
C LYS A 203 11.96 -12.75 -14.55
N ASN A 204 13.24 -13.09 -14.60
CA ASN A 204 13.70 -14.48 -14.58
C ASN A 204 13.33 -15.17 -13.25
N LEU A 205 13.47 -14.44 -12.16
CA LEU A 205 13.08 -14.91 -10.82
C LEU A 205 11.57 -15.12 -10.71
N ALA A 206 10.78 -14.15 -11.20
CA ALA A 206 9.32 -14.23 -11.24
C ALA A 206 8.83 -15.42 -12.08
N GLN A 207 9.43 -15.66 -13.25
CA GLN A 207 9.11 -16.79 -14.10
C GLN A 207 9.35 -18.11 -13.37
N ALA A 208 10.52 -18.30 -12.78
CA ALA A 208 10.84 -19.53 -12.04
C ALA A 208 9.89 -19.75 -10.84
N LEU A 209 9.54 -18.70 -10.11
CA LEU A 209 8.55 -18.77 -9.03
C LEU A 209 7.18 -19.19 -9.57
N ARG A 210 6.70 -18.57 -10.65
CA ARG A 210 5.41 -18.93 -11.26
C ARG A 210 5.38 -20.38 -11.73
N GLU A 211 6.43 -20.84 -12.40
CA GLU A 211 6.55 -22.23 -12.84
C GLU A 211 6.49 -23.21 -11.67
N LYS A 212 7.15 -22.88 -10.55
CA LYS A 212 7.18 -23.75 -9.37
C LYS A 212 5.91 -23.68 -8.53
N PHE A 213 5.34 -22.48 -8.30
CA PHE A 213 4.16 -22.27 -7.47
C PHE A 213 2.84 -22.59 -8.19
N GLY A 214 2.85 -22.69 -9.52
CA GLY A 214 1.67 -23.02 -10.32
C GLY A 214 0.54 -21.99 -10.14
N SER A 215 -0.59 -22.40 -9.61
CA SER A 215 -1.77 -21.56 -9.39
C SER A 215 -1.78 -20.81 -8.03
N LYS A 216 -0.77 -21.04 -7.18
CA LYS A 216 -0.64 -20.29 -5.93
C LYS A 216 -0.26 -18.83 -6.20
N LEU A 217 -0.56 -17.95 -5.26
CA LEU A 217 -0.26 -16.54 -5.39
C LEU A 217 1.26 -16.29 -5.41
N VAL A 218 1.70 -15.48 -6.36
CA VAL A 218 3.09 -14.99 -6.49
C VAL A 218 3.02 -13.50 -6.71
N THR A 219 3.48 -12.71 -5.74
CA THR A 219 3.41 -11.24 -5.74
C THR A 219 4.78 -10.63 -5.47
N ALA A 220 4.89 -9.33 -5.65
CA ALA A 220 6.09 -8.60 -5.24
C ALA A 220 5.77 -7.20 -4.73
N ALA A 221 6.46 -6.78 -3.66
CA ALA A 221 6.62 -5.38 -3.32
C ALA A 221 7.69 -4.78 -4.22
N ILE A 222 7.44 -3.59 -4.76
CA ILE A 222 8.32 -2.94 -5.71
C ILE A 222 8.49 -1.45 -5.42
N THR A 223 9.60 -0.91 -5.92
CA THR A 223 9.90 0.52 -5.84
C THR A 223 8.80 1.39 -6.44
N ALA A 224 8.63 2.59 -5.89
CA ALA A 224 7.80 3.64 -6.46
C ALA A 224 8.65 4.83 -7.00
N ASP A 225 9.92 4.61 -7.27
CA ASP A 225 10.79 5.62 -7.90
C ASP A 225 10.46 5.75 -9.40
N GLY A 226 9.51 6.64 -9.70
CA GLY A 226 9.04 6.96 -11.04
C GLY A 226 9.90 8.00 -11.79
N THR A 227 11.04 8.42 -11.24
CA THR A 227 11.94 9.37 -11.91
C THR A 227 12.55 8.79 -13.18
N ASP A 228 12.93 9.64 -14.13
CA ASP A 228 13.61 9.17 -15.35
C ASP A 228 14.99 8.60 -15.01
N GLY A 229 15.21 7.35 -15.44
CA GLY A 229 16.39 6.59 -15.05
C GLY A 229 16.38 6.08 -13.61
N GLY A 230 15.26 6.23 -12.90
CA GLY A 230 15.08 5.76 -11.53
C GLY A 230 14.92 4.25 -11.42
N LYS A 231 14.59 3.78 -10.22
CA LYS A 231 14.58 2.33 -9.93
C LYS A 231 13.52 1.54 -10.73
N ILE A 232 12.39 2.17 -11.10
CA ILE A 232 11.42 1.52 -12.01
C ILE A 232 12.05 1.30 -13.40
N ASP A 233 12.93 2.18 -13.86
CA ASP A 233 13.61 2.03 -15.14
C ASP A 233 14.76 1.00 -15.10
N ALA A 234 15.30 0.73 -13.92
CA ALA A 234 16.45 -0.14 -13.75
C ALA A 234 16.13 -1.64 -13.96
N ALA A 235 14.86 -2.06 -13.85
CA ALA A 235 14.45 -3.46 -13.91
C ALA A 235 13.24 -3.70 -14.83
N ASP A 236 13.11 -4.91 -15.37
CA ASP A 236 12.04 -5.30 -16.29
C ASP A 236 10.75 -5.67 -15.53
N TYR A 237 10.16 -4.68 -14.84
CA TYR A 237 8.86 -4.89 -14.16
C TYR A 237 7.72 -5.15 -15.15
N GLY A 238 7.77 -4.56 -16.35
CA GLY A 238 6.79 -4.81 -17.40
C GLY A 238 6.78 -6.28 -17.82
N GLY A 239 7.94 -6.82 -18.19
CA GLY A 239 8.07 -8.22 -18.57
C GLY A 239 7.83 -9.19 -17.41
N ALA A 240 8.17 -8.82 -16.18
CA ALA A 240 7.93 -9.65 -14.99
C ALA A 240 6.44 -9.73 -14.63
N SER A 241 5.63 -8.70 -14.97
CA SER A 241 4.21 -8.61 -14.59
C SER A 241 3.34 -9.77 -15.09
N GLN A 242 3.75 -10.46 -16.16
CA GLN A 242 3.04 -11.64 -16.64
C GLN A 242 3.10 -12.84 -15.68
N TYR A 243 4.14 -12.89 -14.83
CA TYR A 243 4.38 -13.98 -13.89
C TYR A 243 3.89 -13.70 -12.48
N PHE A 244 3.78 -12.40 -12.10
CA PHE A 244 3.19 -11.98 -10.84
C PHE A 244 1.67 -11.83 -10.94
N ASP A 245 0.95 -12.15 -9.86
CA ASP A 245 -0.48 -11.86 -9.74
C ASP A 245 -0.72 -10.36 -9.61
N TRP A 246 0.08 -9.66 -8.80
CA TRP A 246 0.10 -8.21 -8.67
C TRP A 246 1.40 -7.70 -8.05
N TYR A 247 1.58 -6.40 -8.11
CA TYR A 247 2.62 -5.64 -7.43
C TYR A 247 2.06 -4.81 -6.29
N ASN A 248 2.73 -4.82 -5.15
CA ASN A 248 2.56 -3.88 -4.05
C ASN A 248 3.52 -2.71 -4.32
N VAL A 249 3.03 -1.61 -4.89
CA VAL A 249 3.87 -0.45 -5.23
C VAL A 249 4.08 0.39 -3.97
N MET A 250 5.31 0.47 -3.47
CA MET A 250 5.67 1.13 -2.21
C MET A 250 5.64 2.66 -2.33
N THR A 251 4.44 3.21 -2.52
CA THR A 251 4.15 4.64 -2.70
C THR A 251 4.19 5.41 -1.39
N TYR A 252 5.23 5.20 -0.61
CA TYR A 252 5.57 5.87 0.63
C TYR A 252 7.10 5.95 0.75
N ASP A 253 7.61 6.61 1.79
CA ASP A 253 9.04 6.82 2.00
C ASP A 253 9.75 7.56 0.86
N TYR A 254 9.03 8.44 0.16
CA TYR A 254 9.66 9.31 -0.83
C TYR A 254 10.61 10.31 -0.19
N PHE A 255 10.26 10.85 0.99
CA PHE A 255 11.05 11.83 1.74
C PHE A 255 11.03 11.49 3.23
N GLY A 256 12.15 11.74 3.90
CA GLY A 256 12.32 11.46 5.32
C GLY A 256 13.61 12.05 5.88
N ALA A 257 13.82 11.88 7.18
CA ALA A 257 14.92 12.50 7.90
C ALA A 257 16.30 11.84 7.69
N TRP A 258 16.46 10.93 6.73
CA TRP A 258 17.75 10.64 6.11
C TRP A 258 18.33 11.87 5.42
N ALA A 259 17.50 12.78 4.94
CA ALA A 259 17.86 14.16 4.65
C ALA A 259 17.71 15.00 5.94
N ALA A 260 18.66 14.87 6.86
CA ALA A 260 18.54 15.38 8.23
C ALA A 260 18.25 16.87 8.33
N GLN A 261 18.74 17.65 7.36
CA GLN A 261 18.54 19.10 7.32
C GLN A 261 17.30 19.54 6.53
N GLY A 262 16.47 18.60 6.12
CA GLY A 262 15.34 18.85 5.22
C GLY A 262 15.73 18.89 3.74
N PRO A 263 14.88 19.43 2.88
CA PRO A 263 13.62 20.10 3.22
C PRO A 263 12.56 19.15 3.74
N THR A 264 11.66 19.63 4.63
CA THR A 264 10.49 18.86 5.03
C THR A 264 9.57 18.65 3.84
N ALA A 265 9.10 17.42 3.66
CA ALA A 265 8.28 17.02 2.53
C ALA A 265 7.35 15.85 2.90
N PRO A 266 6.18 15.71 2.26
CA PRO A 266 5.30 14.57 2.50
C PRO A 266 5.99 13.27 2.10
N HIS A 267 5.95 12.26 2.96
CA HIS A 267 6.61 10.99 2.66
C HIS A 267 5.84 10.12 1.65
N SER A 268 4.56 10.42 1.41
CA SER A 268 3.69 9.65 0.49
C SER A 268 2.82 10.55 -0.40
N PRO A 269 3.41 11.54 -1.11
CA PRO A 269 2.63 12.46 -1.94
C PRO A 269 1.94 11.70 -3.07
N LEU A 270 0.64 11.95 -3.26
CA LEU A 270 -0.13 11.32 -4.33
C LEU A 270 0.22 11.93 -5.70
N ASN A 271 0.34 13.25 -5.75
CA ASN A 271 0.59 14.00 -6.97
C ASN A 271 1.81 14.92 -6.83
N ASP A 272 2.24 15.47 -7.96
CA ASP A 272 3.22 16.56 -7.99
C ASP A 272 2.69 17.79 -7.25
N TYR A 273 3.61 18.59 -6.71
CA TYR A 273 3.29 19.84 -6.01
C TYR A 273 4.44 20.84 -6.10
N ALA A 274 4.12 22.13 -5.97
CA ALA A 274 5.12 23.19 -5.99
C ALA A 274 6.12 23.03 -4.84
N GLY A 275 7.40 22.94 -5.15
CA GLY A 275 8.47 22.76 -4.17
C GLY A 275 8.77 21.30 -3.82
N ILE A 276 8.25 20.32 -4.59
CA ILE A 276 8.67 18.93 -4.45
C ILE A 276 10.20 18.81 -4.59
N PRO A 277 10.90 18.18 -3.61
CA PRO A 277 12.37 18.16 -3.63
C PRO A 277 12.96 17.39 -4.82
N THR A 278 12.25 16.38 -5.32
CA THR A 278 12.66 15.58 -6.48
C THR A 278 11.48 15.43 -7.42
N ALA A 279 11.60 15.95 -8.63
CA ALA A 279 10.53 15.85 -9.65
C ALA A 279 10.23 14.39 -9.99
N GLY A 280 8.94 14.03 -10.05
CA GLY A 280 8.51 12.66 -10.32
C GLY A 280 8.53 11.73 -9.09
N PHE A 281 8.90 12.23 -7.91
CA PHE A 281 8.96 11.43 -6.68
C PHE A 281 7.61 11.48 -5.93
N HIS A 282 6.57 10.95 -6.59
CA HIS A 282 5.19 10.87 -6.08
C HIS A 282 4.46 9.68 -6.68
N SER A 283 3.35 9.31 -6.05
CA SER A 283 2.64 8.06 -6.35
C SER A 283 2.13 7.99 -7.78
N ASP A 284 1.51 9.08 -8.29
CA ASP A 284 0.98 9.08 -9.66
C ASP A 284 2.10 8.88 -10.71
N ALA A 285 3.26 9.51 -10.55
CA ALA A 285 4.40 9.30 -11.46
C ALA A 285 4.83 7.82 -11.51
N ALA A 286 4.93 7.16 -10.36
CA ALA A 286 5.27 5.74 -10.27
C ALA A 286 4.23 4.86 -10.97
N ILE A 287 2.94 5.08 -10.69
CA ILE A 287 1.84 4.32 -11.29
C ILE A 287 1.80 4.51 -12.82
N GLN A 288 1.88 5.75 -13.32
CA GLN A 288 1.87 6.01 -14.75
C GLN A 288 3.10 5.42 -15.45
N LYS A 289 4.29 5.49 -14.81
CA LYS A 289 5.51 4.89 -15.35
C LYS A 289 5.38 3.36 -15.44
N LEU A 290 4.88 2.67 -14.42
CA LEU A 290 4.64 1.22 -14.47
C LEU A 290 3.62 0.85 -15.56
N LYS A 291 2.53 1.60 -15.69
CA LYS A 291 1.56 1.41 -16.78
C LYS A 291 2.20 1.61 -18.17
N SER A 292 3.04 2.62 -18.34
CA SER A 292 3.76 2.87 -19.61
C SER A 292 4.73 1.75 -19.97
N LYS A 293 5.25 1.01 -18.98
CA LYS A 293 6.09 -0.18 -19.18
C LYS A 293 5.27 -1.46 -19.45
N GLY A 294 3.94 -1.35 -19.57
CA GLY A 294 3.06 -2.46 -19.90
C GLY A 294 2.52 -3.23 -18.71
N VAL A 295 2.68 -2.75 -17.48
CA VAL A 295 2.05 -3.37 -16.31
C VAL A 295 0.54 -3.04 -16.33
N PRO A 296 -0.34 -4.03 -16.34
CA PRO A 296 -1.78 -3.79 -16.27
C PRO A 296 -2.17 -3.08 -14.98
N ALA A 297 -3.01 -2.05 -15.06
CA ALA A 297 -3.45 -1.28 -13.88
C ALA A 297 -4.02 -2.18 -12.77
N GLY A 298 -4.85 -3.17 -13.13
CA GLY A 298 -5.43 -4.14 -12.18
C GLY A 298 -4.40 -5.02 -11.45
N LYS A 299 -3.13 -4.99 -11.84
CA LYS A 299 -2.02 -5.67 -11.15
C LYS A 299 -1.20 -4.72 -10.26
N LEU A 300 -1.59 -3.46 -10.10
CA LEU A 300 -0.93 -2.50 -9.24
C LEU A 300 -1.78 -2.25 -7.99
N LEU A 301 -1.21 -2.41 -6.80
CA LEU A 301 -1.80 -1.98 -5.54
C LEU A 301 -1.07 -0.74 -5.04
N LEU A 302 -1.86 0.28 -4.65
CA LEU A 302 -1.31 1.52 -4.12
C LEU A 302 -0.86 1.33 -2.67
N GLY A 303 0.36 1.71 -2.33
CA GLY A 303 0.93 1.59 -0.99
C GLY A 303 0.58 2.76 -0.08
N ILE A 304 0.23 2.46 1.16
CA ILE A 304 -0.09 3.42 2.22
C ILE A 304 0.81 3.13 3.43
N GLY A 305 1.44 4.17 3.98
CA GLY A 305 2.13 4.04 5.27
C GLY A 305 1.16 4.23 6.43
N PHE A 306 1.08 3.27 7.35
CA PHE A 306 0.33 3.42 8.62
C PHE A 306 1.23 4.04 9.71
N TYR A 307 2.15 4.85 9.28
CA TYR A 307 3.15 5.57 10.07
C TYR A 307 3.47 6.92 9.41
N GLY A 308 4.21 7.75 10.12
CA GLY A 308 4.72 9.01 9.58
C GLY A 308 6.23 9.08 9.57
N ARG A 309 6.74 9.97 8.72
CA ARG A 309 8.15 10.40 8.69
C ARG A 309 8.27 11.80 9.27
N GLY A 310 9.29 12.02 10.10
CA GLY A 310 9.39 13.28 10.84
C GLY A 310 10.79 13.82 11.03
N TRP A 311 10.88 15.15 11.07
CA TRP A 311 12.06 15.93 11.33
C TRP A 311 11.91 16.74 12.60
N THR A 312 13.03 17.10 13.25
CA THR A 312 13.11 18.01 14.38
C THR A 312 13.88 19.28 14.02
N GLY A 313 13.78 20.30 14.87
CA GLY A 313 14.39 21.61 14.64
C GLY A 313 13.72 22.42 13.53
N VAL A 314 12.47 22.10 13.21
CA VAL A 314 11.69 22.75 12.15
C VAL A 314 10.96 23.95 12.72
N THR A 315 11.12 25.11 12.08
CA THR A 315 10.45 26.36 12.47
C THR A 315 9.26 26.72 11.58
N GLN A 316 9.21 26.18 10.36
CA GLN A 316 8.15 26.43 9.38
C GLN A 316 7.01 25.41 9.56
N ASP A 317 5.76 25.87 9.39
CA ASP A 317 4.59 25.00 9.50
C ASP A 317 4.36 24.19 8.22
N ALA A 318 4.59 24.79 7.04
CA ALA A 318 4.40 24.16 5.74
C ALA A 318 5.59 23.26 5.34
N THR A 319 5.47 22.63 4.19
CA THR A 319 6.57 21.90 3.53
C THR A 319 7.74 22.81 3.14
N THR A 320 8.86 22.21 2.73
CA THR A 320 10.10 22.90 2.34
C THR A 320 10.85 23.59 3.51
N GLY A 321 10.50 23.23 4.74
CA GLY A 321 11.19 23.72 5.93
C GLY A 321 12.58 23.10 6.10
N THR A 322 13.50 23.88 6.68
CA THR A 322 14.78 23.35 7.16
C THR A 322 14.61 22.61 8.48
N ALA A 323 15.48 21.66 8.72
CA ALA A 323 15.49 20.83 9.92
C ALA A 323 16.89 20.66 10.50
N THR A 324 17.02 20.06 11.66
CA THR A 324 18.32 19.75 12.30
C THR A 324 18.56 18.25 12.46
N GLY A 325 17.57 17.40 12.20
CA GLY A 325 17.68 15.96 12.34
C GLY A 325 16.34 15.25 12.28
N ALA A 326 16.37 13.97 12.60
CA ALA A 326 15.18 13.13 12.72
C ALA A 326 14.41 13.45 14.01
N ALA A 327 13.09 13.56 13.95
CA ALA A 327 12.25 13.62 15.13
C ALA A 327 12.32 12.31 15.93
N GLN A 328 12.21 12.41 17.25
CA GLN A 328 12.18 11.21 18.08
C GLN A 328 10.88 10.44 17.87
N GLY A 329 11.00 9.16 17.49
CA GLY A 329 9.89 8.23 17.44
C GLY A 329 9.94 7.21 18.57
N THR A 330 8.86 6.45 18.75
CA THR A 330 8.75 5.43 19.81
C THR A 330 9.76 4.30 19.63
N TYR A 331 9.95 3.84 18.39
CA TYR A 331 10.82 2.68 18.08
C TYR A 331 12.06 3.10 17.30
N GLU A 332 11.97 4.10 16.45
CA GLU A 332 13.03 4.57 15.58
C GLU A 332 12.94 6.08 15.37
N ALA A 333 14.09 6.75 15.36
CA ALA A 333 14.14 8.18 15.05
C ALA A 333 13.68 8.43 13.60
N GLY A 334 12.84 9.43 13.43
CA GLY A 334 12.28 9.82 12.14
C GLY A 334 11.05 9.01 11.69
N ILE A 335 10.62 8.03 12.50
CA ILE A 335 9.41 7.22 12.22
C ILE A 335 8.54 7.18 13.47
N GLU A 336 7.22 7.34 13.29
CA GLU A 336 6.26 7.15 14.37
C GLU A 336 4.95 6.56 13.84
N ASP A 337 4.34 5.67 14.62
CA ASP A 337 3.08 5.02 14.27
C ASP A 337 1.93 6.04 14.18
N TYR A 338 1.02 5.84 13.21
CA TYR A 338 -0.18 6.67 13.09
C TYR A 338 -0.97 6.79 14.40
N LYS A 339 -1.20 5.65 15.08
CA LYS A 339 -1.95 5.62 16.36
C LYS A 339 -1.39 6.55 17.43
N ILE A 340 -0.09 6.84 17.37
CA ILE A 340 0.59 7.79 18.28
C ILE A 340 0.47 9.22 17.72
N LEU A 341 0.79 9.41 16.44
CA LEU A 341 0.77 10.73 15.81
C LEU A 341 -0.60 11.38 15.86
N LYS A 342 -1.68 10.62 15.66
CA LYS A 342 -3.05 11.18 15.69
C LYS A 342 -3.37 11.91 17.00
N THR A 343 -2.72 11.56 18.10
CA THR A 343 -2.94 12.16 19.42
C THR A 343 -1.83 13.09 19.86
N THR A 344 -0.58 12.76 19.55
CA THR A 344 0.59 13.53 20.00
C THR A 344 0.95 14.68 19.05
N CYS A 345 0.62 14.53 17.77
CA CYS A 345 0.88 15.53 16.73
C CYS A 345 -0.22 15.50 15.66
N PRO A 346 -1.46 15.92 15.98
CA PRO A 346 -2.58 15.89 15.06
C PRO A 346 -2.32 16.71 13.79
N ALA A 347 -2.82 16.22 12.64
CA ALA A 347 -2.63 16.85 11.34
C ALA A 347 -3.10 18.31 11.34
N THR A 348 -2.25 19.21 10.84
CA THR A 348 -2.50 20.65 10.73
C THR A 348 -2.71 21.12 9.29
N GLY A 349 -2.35 20.29 8.30
CA GLY A 349 -2.51 20.60 6.88
C GLY A 349 -2.40 19.37 6.00
N THR A 350 -2.59 19.60 4.71
CA THR A 350 -2.49 18.57 3.66
C THR A 350 -1.73 19.14 2.47
N VAL A 351 -0.86 18.32 1.88
CA VAL A 351 -0.15 18.65 0.65
C VAL A 351 -0.10 17.42 -0.22
N ALA A 352 -0.38 17.58 -1.52
CA ALA A 352 -0.36 16.49 -2.50
C ALA A 352 -1.07 15.21 -2.05
N GLY A 353 -2.22 15.32 -1.37
CA GLY A 353 -2.99 14.17 -0.89
C GLY A 353 -2.43 13.47 0.34
N THR A 354 -1.44 14.05 1.04
CA THR A 354 -0.85 13.53 2.29
C THR A 354 -0.97 14.58 3.39
N ALA A 355 -1.25 14.16 4.60
CA ALA A 355 -1.32 15.07 5.74
C ALA A 355 0.08 15.40 6.28
N TYR A 356 0.17 16.55 6.93
CA TYR A 356 1.33 16.95 7.73
C TYR A 356 0.91 17.62 9.02
N ALA A 357 1.81 17.65 9.98
CA ALA A 357 1.62 18.30 11.25
C ALA A 357 2.93 18.91 11.76
N LYS A 358 2.82 20.08 12.42
CA LYS A 358 3.92 20.68 13.17
C LYS A 358 3.55 20.77 14.65
N CYS A 359 4.37 20.14 15.51
CA CYS A 359 4.18 20.09 16.95
C CYS A 359 5.48 20.47 17.65
N GLY A 360 5.48 21.64 18.30
CA GLY A 360 6.71 22.19 18.83
C GLY A 360 7.76 22.39 17.73
N ASN A 361 8.92 21.75 17.88
CA ASN A 361 9.99 21.77 16.88
C ASN A 361 9.94 20.59 15.89
N ASN A 362 8.97 19.67 16.01
CA ASN A 362 8.85 18.52 15.14
C ASN A 362 7.87 18.78 14.01
N TRP A 363 8.19 18.27 12.84
CA TRP A 363 7.32 18.27 11.67
C TRP A 363 7.18 16.83 11.19
N TRP A 364 5.93 16.36 11.04
CA TRP A 364 5.59 15.00 10.64
C TRP A 364 4.74 14.99 9.38
N SER A 365 4.96 14.01 8.50
CA SER A 365 4.08 13.67 7.38
C SER A 365 3.54 12.27 7.57
N TYR A 366 2.22 12.11 7.43
CA TYR A 366 1.53 10.82 7.55
C TYR A 366 0.16 10.84 6.86
N ASP A 367 -0.45 9.68 6.70
CA ASP A 367 -1.80 9.58 6.17
C ASP A 367 -2.85 9.54 7.30
N THR A 368 -4.00 10.16 7.04
CA THR A 368 -5.18 10.16 7.89
C THR A 368 -6.33 9.43 7.18
N PRO A 369 -7.44 9.09 7.85
CA PRO A 369 -8.61 8.55 7.17
C PRO A 369 -9.08 9.37 5.96
N ALA A 370 -8.98 10.71 6.04
CA ALA A 370 -9.37 11.61 4.96
C ALA A 370 -8.41 11.51 3.75
N THR A 371 -7.09 11.51 3.97
CA THR A 371 -6.12 11.37 2.88
C THR A 371 -6.14 9.99 2.27
N ILE A 372 -6.35 8.93 3.07
CA ILE A 372 -6.57 7.57 2.57
C ILE A 372 -7.80 7.52 1.68
N GLY A 373 -8.92 8.15 2.06
CA GLY A 373 -10.11 8.24 1.22
C GLY A 373 -9.81 8.82 -0.17
N GLY A 374 -9.00 9.89 -0.23
CA GLY A 374 -8.52 10.46 -1.51
C GLY A 374 -7.65 9.50 -2.33
N LYS A 375 -6.75 8.77 -1.67
CA LYS A 375 -5.88 7.76 -2.31
C LYS A 375 -6.67 6.54 -2.80
N VAL A 376 -7.69 6.10 -2.05
CA VAL A 376 -8.64 5.06 -2.48
C VAL A 376 -9.43 5.50 -3.72
N ALA A 377 -9.94 6.73 -3.72
CA ALA A 377 -10.62 7.29 -4.89
C ALA A 377 -9.68 7.34 -6.11
N TYR A 378 -8.42 7.76 -5.92
CA TYR A 378 -7.40 7.71 -6.98
C TYR A 378 -7.20 6.27 -7.50
N ALA A 379 -7.01 5.30 -6.61
CA ALA A 379 -6.81 3.90 -7.00
C ALA A 379 -7.98 3.37 -7.84
N LYS A 380 -9.22 3.63 -7.43
CA LYS A 380 -10.43 3.29 -8.20
C LYS A 380 -10.43 3.98 -9.56
N ASN A 381 -10.18 5.28 -9.63
CA ASN A 381 -10.18 6.06 -10.87
C ASN A 381 -9.11 5.62 -11.86
N GLN A 382 -7.97 5.14 -11.37
CA GLN A 382 -6.88 4.60 -12.17
C GLN A 382 -7.06 3.13 -12.57
N GLY A 383 -8.11 2.47 -12.08
CA GLY A 383 -8.39 1.05 -12.32
C GLY A 383 -7.37 0.12 -11.66
N LEU A 384 -6.79 0.54 -10.52
CA LEU A 384 -5.83 -0.27 -9.80
C LEU A 384 -6.48 -1.51 -9.17
N GLY A 385 -5.70 -2.55 -8.91
CA GLY A 385 -6.18 -3.81 -8.34
C GLY A 385 -6.54 -3.74 -6.85
N GLY A 386 -6.21 -2.62 -6.19
CA GLY A 386 -6.48 -2.40 -4.79
C GLY A 386 -5.46 -1.48 -4.12
N ALA A 387 -5.36 -1.61 -2.81
CA ALA A 387 -4.37 -0.94 -2.00
C ALA A 387 -3.76 -1.89 -0.97
N PHE A 388 -2.55 -1.57 -0.53
CA PHE A 388 -1.90 -2.28 0.56
C PHE A 388 -1.27 -1.28 1.54
N PHE A 389 -0.85 -1.77 2.70
CA PHE A 389 -0.24 -0.89 3.69
C PHE A 389 0.89 -1.56 4.48
N TRP A 390 1.88 -0.77 4.82
CA TRP A 390 2.92 -1.03 5.79
C TRP A 390 2.62 -0.22 7.05
N GLU A 391 2.39 -0.72 8.25
CA GLU A 391 2.07 -2.10 8.55
C GLU A 391 0.95 -2.14 9.62
N LEU A 392 0.40 -3.31 9.89
CA LEU A 392 -0.79 -3.51 10.72
C LEU A 392 -0.70 -2.90 12.12
N SER A 393 0.49 -2.94 12.76
CA SER A 393 0.64 -2.45 14.14
C SER A 393 0.61 -0.92 14.26
N GLY A 394 0.74 -0.20 13.15
CA GLY A 394 0.69 1.26 13.14
C GLY A 394 -0.71 1.85 13.26
N ASP A 395 -1.76 1.05 12.99
CA ASP A 395 -3.16 1.46 13.09
C ASP A 395 -3.65 1.54 14.54
N THR A 396 -4.78 2.17 14.75
CA THR A 396 -5.48 2.21 16.04
C THR A 396 -6.02 0.81 16.42
N THR A 397 -6.32 0.62 17.70
CA THR A 397 -6.82 -0.66 18.22
C THR A 397 -8.19 -1.09 17.67
N ASP A 398 -8.92 -0.16 17.05
CA ASP A 398 -10.20 -0.36 16.38
C ASP A 398 -10.12 -0.30 14.84
N GLY A 399 -8.91 -0.16 14.28
CA GLY A 399 -8.67 -0.23 12.84
C GLY A 399 -9.21 0.98 12.06
N GLU A 400 -8.87 2.19 12.48
CA GLU A 400 -9.36 3.43 11.87
C GLU A 400 -8.86 3.60 10.43
N LEU A 401 -7.56 3.41 10.19
CA LEU A 401 -6.97 3.57 8.85
C LEU A 401 -7.42 2.47 7.88
N ILE A 402 -7.41 1.21 8.33
CA ILE A 402 -7.89 0.11 7.47
C ILE A 402 -9.38 0.26 7.16
N THR A 403 -10.18 0.85 8.07
CA THR A 403 -11.59 1.14 7.81
C THR A 403 -11.74 2.18 6.70
N ALA A 404 -10.87 3.19 6.63
CA ALA A 404 -10.86 4.15 5.55
C ALA A 404 -10.37 3.54 4.23
N LEU A 405 -9.41 2.62 4.30
CA LEU A 405 -8.84 1.94 3.13
C LEU A 405 -9.82 0.97 2.46
N ALA A 406 -10.67 0.31 3.24
CA ALA A 406 -11.58 -0.74 2.76
C ALA A 406 -12.91 -0.22 2.19
N LYS A 407 -13.08 1.11 2.07
CA LYS A 407 -14.31 1.77 1.56
C LYS A 407 -14.47 1.70 0.05
#